data_376a31c91e250c701fcc6589f8393c55
#
_entry.id   376a31c91e250c701fcc6589f8393c55
#
_cell.length_a   1.000
_cell.length_b   1.000
_cell.length_c   1.000
_cell.angle_alpha   90.00
_cell.angle_beta   90.00
_cell.angle_gamma   90.00
#
_symmetry.space_group_name_H-M   'P 1'
#
loop_
_entity.id
_entity.type
_entity.pdbx_description
1 polymer ?
#
loop_
_entity_poly.entity_id
_entity_poly.type
_entity_poly.pdbx_seq_one_letter_code
_entity_poly.pdbx_strand_id
1 'polypeptide(L)'
;MTSVSLVTGAAGFIGSNLVEHLLDQGHSVVCVDNESANNEKFHWSHENGMVINVKVDITDYKGMKNIMSGVDYVFHLAAESRLQSAIMNPIEAVKKNCVGTTVMLQCAREAGVKRFVYSSTSSGYGNNPYPNVETQPDDCLNPYSASKIAGEKFCKMYRDLYGLETVVFRYFNVFGNRSPARGQYAPVIGIFQRQKDAGLSLIHI
;
A
#
# COMPACT_ATOMS: atom_id res chain seq x y z
N MET A 1 -3.60 26.89 -1.72
CA MET A 1 -2.33 26.16 -1.86
C MET A 1 -2.66 24.75 -2.30
N THR A 2 -1.95 24.23 -3.27
CA THR A 2 -2.11 22.84 -3.75
C THR A 2 -1.63 21.88 -2.67
N SER A 3 -2.40 20.88 -2.31
CA SER A 3 -2.00 19.88 -1.31
C SER A 3 -0.92 18.95 -1.89
N VAL A 4 0.06 18.58 -1.08
CA VAL A 4 1.12 17.65 -1.45
C VAL A 4 0.82 16.28 -0.84
N SER A 5 0.68 15.26 -1.67
CA SER A 5 0.44 13.87 -1.27
C SER A 5 1.64 12.99 -1.59
N LEU A 6 2.04 12.15 -0.64
CA LEU A 6 3.05 11.12 -0.85
C LEU A 6 2.37 9.74 -0.91
N VAL A 7 2.65 9.00 -1.97
CA VAL A 7 2.12 7.65 -2.18
C VAL A 7 3.30 6.67 -2.21
N THR A 8 3.34 5.72 -1.28
CA THR A 8 4.31 4.62 -1.34
C THR A 8 3.70 3.40 -2.04
N GLY A 9 4.53 2.62 -2.75
CA GLY A 9 4.02 1.59 -3.66
C GLY A 9 3.33 2.20 -4.88
N ALA A 10 3.73 3.41 -5.24
CA ALA A 10 3.11 4.24 -6.27
C ALA A 10 3.18 3.64 -7.67
N ALA A 11 4.23 2.88 -7.97
CA ALA A 11 4.40 2.21 -9.26
C ALA A 11 3.63 0.88 -9.37
N GLY A 12 2.93 0.47 -8.31
CA GLY A 12 2.11 -0.74 -8.27
C GLY A 12 0.67 -0.52 -8.73
N PHE A 13 -0.13 -1.60 -8.70
CA PHE A 13 -1.54 -1.60 -9.14
C PHE A 13 -2.38 -0.53 -8.43
N ILE A 14 -2.55 -0.63 -7.11
CA ILE A 14 -3.43 0.29 -6.38
C ILE A 14 -2.80 1.69 -6.33
N GLY A 15 -1.47 1.76 -6.09
CA GLY A 15 -0.76 3.03 -5.99
C GLY A 15 -0.85 3.87 -7.24
N SER A 16 -0.67 3.27 -8.42
CA SER A 16 -0.76 4.01 -9.69
C SER A 16 -2.16 4.57 -9.99
N ASN A 17 -3.22 3.83 -9.66
CA ASN A 17 -4.59 4.34 -9.78
C ASN A 17 -4.85 5.49 -8.80
N LEU A 18 -4.32 5.40 -7.57
CA LEU A 18 -4.45 6.48 -6.60
C LEU A 18 -3.68 7.74 -7.01
N VAL A 19 -2.46 7.59 -7.55
CA VAL A 19 -1.67 8.72 -8.08
C VAL A 19 -2.45 9.47 -9.16
N GLU A 20 -3.02 8.75 -10.14
CA GLU A 20 -3.85 9.34 -11.18
C GLU A 20 -5.01 10.15 -10.60
N HIS A 21 -5.76 9.53 -9.68
CA HIS A 21 -6.89 10.19 -9.03
C HIS A 21 -6.47 11.45 -8.25
N LEU A 22 -5.36 11.41 -7.51
CA LEU A 22 -4.85 12.58 -6.77
C LEU A 22 -4.44 13.72 -7.69
N LEU A 23 -3.80 13.41 -8.83
CA LEU A 23 -3.46 14.40 -9.85
C LEU A 23 -4.71 15.05 -10.44
N ASP A 24 -5.75 14.26 -10.74
CA ASP A 24 -7.04 14.75 -11.23
C ASP A 24 -7.76 15.66 -10.23
N GLN A 25 -7.53 15.43 -8.92
CA GLN A 25 -8.03 16.30 -7.85
C GLN A 25 -7.13 17.53 -7.60
N GLY A 26 -6.08 17.73 -8.39
CA GLY A 26 -5.20 18.90 -8.31
C GLY A 26 -4.14 18.81 -7.21
N HIS A 27 -3.83 17.62 -6.68
CA HIS A 27 -2.71 17.44 -5.77
C HIS A 27 -1.38 17.44 -6.51
N SER A 28 -0.31 17.92 -5.85
CA SER A 28 1.05 17.53 -6.22
C SER A 28 1.36 16.19 -5.57
N VAL A 29 1.97 15.25 -6.32
CA VAL A 29 2.16 13.89 -5.84
C VAL A 29 3.63 13.48 -5.85
N VAL A 30 4.11 12.99 -4.70
CA VAL A 30 5.41 12.34 -4.55
C VAL A 30 5.19 10.82 -4.61
N CYS A 31 5.61 10.21 -5.70
CA CYS A 31 5.49 8.78 -5.98
C CYS A 31 6.74 8.06 -5.47
N VAL A 32 6.60 7.22 -4.46
CA VAL A 32 7.70 6.45 -3.85
C VAL A 32 7.51 4.97 -4.14
N ASP A 33 8.51 4.34 -4.74
CA ASP A 33 8.55 2.89 -4.96
C ASP A 33 10.01 2.41 -5.02
N ASN A 34 10.31 1.23 -4.51
CA ASN A 34 11.63 0.61 -4.67
C ASN A 34 11.72 -0.30 -5.89
N GLU A 35 10.59 -0.49 -6.59
CA GLU A 35 10.44 -1.32 -7.79
C GLU A 35 10.79 -2.80 -7.58
N SER A 36 10.77 -3.28 -6.34
CA SER A 36 11.15 -4.66 -6.01
C SER A 36 10.10 -5.70 -6.39
N ALA A 37 8.85 -5.30 -6.59
CA ALA A 37 7.80 -6.23 -7.00
C ALA A 37 8.00 -6.67 -8.45
N ASN A 38 7.81 -7.98 -8.72
CA ASN A 38 7.93 -8.54 -10.06
C ASN A 38 6.60 -8.38 -10.84
N ASN A 39 6.22 -7.16 -11.14
CA ASN A 39 5.04 -6.79 -11.92
C ASN A 39 5.35 -5.55 -12.77
N GLU A 40 4.43 -5.20 -13.66
CA GLU A 40 4.52 -3.96 -14.43
C GLU A 40 4.63 -2.74 -13.50
N LYS A 41 5.46 -1.77 -13.89
CA LYS A 41 5.69 -0.53 -13.16
C LYS A 41 5.07 0.64 -13.89
N PHE A 42 4.36 1.45 -13.14
CA PHE A 42 3.71 2.64 -13.65
C PHE A 42 4.43 3.87 -13.11
N HIS A 43 4.94 4.69 -14.02
CA HIS A 43 5.57 5.96 -13.70
C HIS A 43 4.78 7.09 -14.34
N TRP A 44 4.68 8.19 -13.62
CA TRP A 44 3.93 9.34 -14.05
C TRP A 44 4.86 10.44 -14.51
N SER A 45 4.52 11.09 -15.62
CA SER A 45 5.10 12.36 -16.02
C SER A 45 3.98 13.38 -16.15
N HIS A 46 4.20 14.57 -15.62
CA HIS A 46 3.23 15.65 -15.75
C HIS A 46 3.97 16.91 -16.19
N GLU A 47 3.50 17.55 -17.26
CA GLU A 47 4.15 18.72 -17.88
C GLU A 47 4.29 19.89 -16.89
N ASN A 48 3.44 19.97 -15.88
CA ASN A 48 3.40 21.05 -14.90
C ASN A 48 4.22 20.76 -13.61
N GLY A 49 5.03 19.71 -13.58
CA GLY A 49 5.86 19.38 -12.40
C GLY A 49 5.07 18.96 -11.16
N MET A 50 3.80 18.56 -11.32
CA MET A 50 2.95 18.15 -10.19
C MET A 50 3.25 16.73 -9.69
N VAL A 51 4.13 15.99 -10.34
CA VAL A 51 4.49 14.63 -9.94
C VAL A 51 6.00 14.44 -9.92
N ILE A 52 6.47 13.78 -8.86
CA ILE A 52 7.89 13.41 -8.71
C ILE A 52 7.95 11.91 -8.41
N ASN A 53 8.69 11.15 -9.24
CA ASN A 53 8.95 9.73 -8.97
C ASN A 53 10.28 9.57 -8.25
N VAL A 54 10.27 8.88 -7.11
CA VAL A 54 11.45 8.65 -6.27
C VAL A 54 11.63 7.15 -6.04
N LYS A 55 12.76 6.61 -6.47
CA LYS A 55 13.12 5.23 -6.22
C LYS A 55 13.86 5.11 -4.90
N VAL A 56 13.14 4.68 -3.85
CA VAL A 56 13.68 4.50 -2.50
C VAL A 56 12.92 3.39 -1.77
N ASP A 57 13.59 2.69 -0.88
CA ASP A 57 12.96 1.71 0.00
C ASP A 57 12.36 2.39 1.24
N ILE A 58 11.16 2.01 1.62
CA ILE A 58 10.46 2.55 2.80
C ILE A 58 11.18 2.28 4.12
N THR A 59 12.14 1.35 4.14
CA THR A 59 12.98 1.07 5.32
C THR A 59 14.19 2.01 5.43
N ASP A 60 14.46 2.80 4.39
CA ASP A 60 15.51 3.83 4.43
C ASP A 60 14.99 5.11 5.12
N TYR A 61 15.21 5.18 6.44
CA TYR A 61 14.79 6.34 7.23
C TYR A 61 15.35 7.67 6.72
N LYS A 62 16.64 7.71 6.32
CA LYS A 62 17.26 8.96 5.87
C LYS A 62 16.68 9.44 4.54
N GLY A 63 16.53 8.51 3.60
CA GLY A 63 15.90 8.77 2.31
C GLY A 63 14.45 9.26 2.49
N MET A 64 13.66 8.54 3.26
CA MET A 64 12.25 8.89 3.51
C MET A 64 12.08 10.21 4.26
N LYS A 65 12.93 10.52 5.24
CA LYS A 65 12.88 11.79 5.96
C LYS A 65 13.09 12.99 5.03
N ASN A 66 14.03 12.90 4.09
CA ASN A 66 14.31 13.97 3.14
C ASN A 66 13.11 14.21 2.19
N ILE A 67 12.46 13.12 1.75
CA ILE A 67 11.34 13.18 0.81
C ILE A 67 10.05 13.68 1.49
N MET A 68 9.91 13.49 2.80
CA MET A 68 8.68 13.82 3.56
C MET A 68 8.48 15.33 3.78
N SER A 69 9.50 16.16 3.52
CA SER A 69 9.41 17.60 3.75
C SER A 69 8.32 18.25 2.88
N GLY A 70 7.40 18.96 3.51
CA GLY A 70 6.30 19.66 2.85
C GLY A 70 5.14 18.78 2.40
N VAL A 71 5.12 17.50 2.79
CA VAL A 71 4.01 16.56 2.51
C VAL A 71 2.85 16.83 3.48
N ASP A 72 1.65 17.00 2.92
CA ASP A 72 0.41 17.15 3.69
C ASP A 72 -0.22 15.80 4.05
N TYR A 73 -0.25 14.86 3.09
CA TYR A 73 -0.93 13.58 3.22
C TYR A 73 -0.02 12.42 2.79
N VAL A 74 -0.03 11.35 3.55
CA VAL A 74 0.69 10.11 3.21
C VAL A 74 -0.31 8.99 2.96
N PHE A 75 -0.18 8.33 1.81
CA PHE A 75 -0.90 7.11 1.44
C PHE A 75 0.11 5.96 1.40
N HIS A 76 0.09 5.12 2.44
CA HIS A 76 1.08 4.07 2.61
C HIS A 76 0.55 2.72 2.09
N LEU A 77 0.93 2.40 0.83
CA LEU A 77 0.56 1.16 0.14
C LEU A 77 1.73 0.19 -0.05
N ALA A 78 2.98 0.68 0.06
CA ALA A 78 4.16 -0.18 -0.06
C ALA A 78 4.15 -1.27 1.03
N ALA A 79 4.26 -2.52 0.62
CA ALA A 79 4.25 -3.67 1.52
C ALA A 79 4.77 -4.92 0.80
N GLU A 80 5.17 -5.94 1.57
CA GLU A 80 5.09 -7.32 1.08
C GLU A 80 3.61 -7.71 1.12
N SER A 81 2.97 -7.76 -0.04
CA SER A 81 1.51 -7.91 -0.16
C SER A 81 1.06 -9.33 -0.53
N ARG A 82 2.01 -10.24 -0.78
CA ARG A 82 1.73 -11.60 -1.25
C ARG A 82 1.84 -12.58 -0.10
N LEU A 83 0.73 -13.28 0.17
CA LEU A 83 0.64 -14.27 1.23
C LEU A 83 1.75 -15.33 1.15
N GLN A 84 1.94 -15.95 -0.01
CA GLN A 84 2.94 -17.01 -0.19
C GLN A 84 4.38 -16.49 -0.06
N SER A 85 4.66 -15.30 -0.59
CA SER A 85 5.96 -14.66 -0.42
C SER A 85 6.28 -14.41 1.05
N ALA A 86 5.30 -13.94 1.82
CA ALA A 86 5.45 -13.72 3.26
C ALA A 86 5.63 -15.03 4.06
N ILE A 87 4.99 -16.12 3.65
CA ILE A 87 5.18 -17.44 4.26
C ILE A 87 6.59 -17.98 3.98
N MET A 88 7.04 -17.83 2.73
CA MET A 88 8.38 -18.31 2.31
C MET A 88 9.51 -17.47 2.90
N ASN A 89 9.28 -16.18 3.11
CA ASN A 89 10.28 -15.26 3.65
C ASN A 89 9.68 -14.30 4.70
N PRO A 90 9.35 -14.82 5.90
CA PRO A 90 8.66 -14.03 6.93
C PRO A 90 9.50 -12.87 7.47
N ILE A 91 10.83 -12.99 7.48
CA ILE A 91 11.72 -11.92 7.95
C ILE A 91 11.59 -10.70 7.05
N GLU A 92 11.62 -10.87 5.73
CA GLU A 92 11.46 -9.76 4.79
C GLU A 92 10.04 -9.16 4.85
N ALA A 93 9.01 -9.99 5.06
CA ALA A 93 7.65 -9.49 5.25
C ALA A 93 7.55 -8.59 6.50
N VAL A 94 8.11 -9.01 7.62
CA VAL A 94 8.16 -8.21 8.86
C VAL A 94 8.99 -6.94 8.65
N LYS A 95 10.16 -7.04 8.01
CA LYS A 95 11.01 -5.89 7.72
C LYS A 95 10.26 -4.82 6.89
N LYS A 96 9.62 -5.21 5.80
CA LYS A 96 8.86 -4.27 4.95
C LYS A 96 7.62 -3.76 5.66
N ASN A 97 6.79 -4.65 6.21
CA ASN A 97 5.46 -4.28 6.71
C ASN A 97 5.49 -3.68 8.13
N CYS A 98 6.43 -4.08 8.99
CA CYS A 98 6.53 -3.51 10.34
C CYS A 98 7.57 -2.40 10.39
N VAL A 99 8.84 -2.67 10.03
CA VAL A 99 9.90 -1.66 10.12
C VAL A 99 9.64 -0.54 9.11
N GLY A 100 9.32 -0.86 7.84
CA GLY A 100 9.01 0.15 6.83
C GLY A 100 7.83 1.04 7.24
N THR A 101 6.74 0.46 7.75
CA THR A 101 5.60 1.25 8.25
C THR A 101 5.99 2.14 9.43
N THR A 102 6.82 1.65 10.36
CA THR A 102 7.29 2.46 11.49
C THR A 102 8.17 3.63 11.02
N VAL A 103 9.06 3.40 10.06
CA VAL A 103 9.87 4.46 9.42
C VAL A 103 8.96 5.52 8.81
N MET A 104 7.95 5.10 8.05
CA MET A 104 7.01 6.01 7.40
C MET A 104 6.22 6.86 8.40
N LEU A 105 5.70 6.24 9.48
CA LEU A 105 4.99 6.93 10.56
C LEU A 105 5.90 7.93 11.28
N GLN A 106 7.16 7.54 11.54
CA GLN A 106 8.13 8.43 12.18
C GLN A 106 8.46 9.64 11.31
N CYS A 107 8.73 9.44 10.02
CA CYS A 107 8.98 10.52 9.07
C CYS A 107 7.76 11.44 8.93
N ALA A 108 6.56 10.87 8.85
CA ALA A 108 5.31 11.63 8.76
C ALA A 108 5.07 12.52 10.00
N ARG A 109 5.30 11.97 11.19
CA ARG A 109 5.25 12.72 12.44
C ARG A 109 6.25 13.88 12.47
N GLU A 110 7.52 13.61 12.12
CA GLU A 110 8.58 14.62 12.15
C GLU A 110 8.35 15.75 11.14
N ALA A 111 7.73 15.44 10.00
CA ALA A 111 7.39 16.41 8.97
C ALA A 111 6.08 17.17 9.25
N GLY A 112 5.33 16.81 10.27
CA GLY A 112 4.05 17.43 10.58
C GLY A 112 2.94 17.09 9.55
N VAL A 113 2.97 15.88 8.99
CA VAL A 113 1.94 15.40 8.06
C VAL A 113 0.56 15.49 8.70
N LYS A 114 -0.41 16.00 7.96
CA LYS A 114 -1.79 16.22 8.45
C LYS A 114 -2.55 14.90 8.64
N ARG A 115 -2.35 13.93 7.74
CA ARG A 115 -3.01 12.62 7.82
C ARG A 115 -2.17 11.53 7.17
N PHE A 116 -2.10 10.39 7.84
CA PHE A 116 -1.46 9.18 7.37
C PHE A 116 -2.52 8.10 7.11
N VAL A 117 -2.64 7.64 5.86
CA VAL A 117 -3.59 6.61 5.43
C VAL A 117 -2.83 5.30 5.25
N TYR A 118 -3.21 4.28 6.02
CA TYR A 118 -2.57 2.98 6.02
C TYR A 118 -3.44 1.94 5.31
N SER A 119 -2.88 1.29 4.30
CA SER A 119 -3.50 0.19 3.58
C SER A 119 -3.24 -1.14 4.30
N SER A 120 -4.20 -1.58 5.10
CA SER A 120 -4.18 -2.86 5.81
C SER A 120 -4.90 -3.96 5.01
N THR A 121 -5.33 -5.03 5.66
CA THR A 121 -5.86 -6.24 5.01
C THR A 121 -7.02 -6.86 5.78
N SER A 122 -8.00 -7.39 5.05
CA SER A 122 -9.05 -8.24 5.62
C SER A 122 -8.52 -9.58 6.16
N SER A 123 -7.30 -10.00 5.77
CA SER A 123 -6.68 -11.22 6.28
C SER A 123 -6.45 -11.21 7.80
N GLY A 124 -6.55 -10.03 8.44
CA GLY A 124 -6.51 -9.90 9.89
C GLY A 124 -7.74 -10.43 10.61
N TYR A 125 -8.85 -10.65 9.89
CA TYR A 125 -10.04 -11.25 10.47
C TYR A 125 -9.93 -12.77 10.65
N GLY A 126 -9.04 -13.44 9.90
CA GLY A 126 -8.77 -14.87 10.04
C GLY A 126 -10.04 -15.73 9.91
N ASN A 127 -10.29 -16.57 10.94
CA ASN A 127 -11.46 -17.45 11.02
C ASN A 127 -12.65 -16.83 11.78
N ASN A 128 -12.64 -15.55 12.06
CA ASN A 128 -13.76 -14.90 12.71
C ASN A 128 -15.08 -15.10 11.92
N PRO A 129 -16.22 -15.21 12.61
CA PRO A 129 -17.51 -15.41 11.96
C PRO A 129 -17.92 -14.22 11.09
N TYR A 130 -18.61 -14.50 9.99
CA TYR A 130 -19.20 -13.48 9.12
C TYR A 130 -20.54 -12.96 9.68
N PRO A 131 -20.91 -11.70 9.37
CA PRO A 131 -20.14 -10.71 8.64
C PRO A 131 -18.96 -10.15 9.45
N ASN A 132 -17.84 -9.85 8.79
CA ASN A 132 -16.72 -9.22 9.47
C ASN A 132 -17.03 -7.75 9.79
N VAL A 133 -16.65 -7.33 10.98
CA VAL A 133 -16.74 -5.95 11.46
C VAL A 133 -15.42 -5.53 12.13
N GLU A 134 -15.12 -4.23 12.14
CA GLU A 134 -13.83 -3.69 12.57
C GLU A 134 -13.53 -3.92 14.05
N THR A 135 -14.56 -4.20 14.86
CA THR A 135 -14.44 -4.46 16.30
C THR A 135 -14.12 -5.92 16.65
N GLN A 136 -14.15 -6.82 15.67
CA GLN A 136 -13.74 -8.20 15.91
C GLN A 136 -12.27 -8.28 16.34
N PRO A 137 -11.90 -9.28 17.19
CA PRO A 137 -10.51 -9.50 17.55
C PRO A 137 -9.68 -9.88 16.31
N ASP A 138 -8.40 -9.52 16.32
CA ASP A 138 -7.50 -9.91 15.25
C ASP A 138 -7.21 -11.43 15.36
N ASP A 139 -7.34 -12.17 14.24
CA ASP A 139 -7.01 -13.59 14.12
C ASP A 139 -6.06 -13.82 12.95
N CYS A 140 -4.78 -13.52 13.19
CA CYS A 140 -3.74 -13.56 12.16
C CYS A 140 -3.22 -14.98 11.94
N LEU A 141 -3.54 -15.58 10.80
CA LEU A 141 -3.20 -16.97 10.47
C LEU A 141 -1.85 -17.14 9.75
N ASN A 142 -1.14 -16.07 9.44
CA ASN A 142 0.09 -16.12 8.65
C ASN A 142 0.96 -14.87 8.86
N PRO A 143 2.26 -14.90 8.45
CA PRO A 143 3.17 -13.77 8.64
C PRO A 143 2.73 -12.48 7.93
N TYR A 144 2.02 -12.58 6.80
CA TYR A 144 1.49 -11.42 6.09
C TYR A 144 0.44 -10.70 6.95
N SER A 145 -0.60 -11.42 7.37
CA SER A 145 -1.67 -10.81 8.19
C SER A 145 -1.11 -10.26 9.50
N ALA A 146 -0.25 -11.02 10.19
CA ALA A 146 0.37 -10.58 11.46
C ALA A 146 1.17 -9.28 11.28
N SER A 147 1.99 -9.19 10.22
CA SER A 147 2.80 -7.99 9.96
C SER A 147 1.96 -6.77 9.55
N LYS A 148 0.85 -6.98 8.82
CA LYS A 148 -0.06 -5.89 8.46
C LYS A 148 -0.85 -5.39 9.68
N ILE A 149 -1.35 -6.28 10.51
CA ILE A 149 -2.05 -5.92 11.75
C ILE A 149 -1.12 -5.24 12.74
N ALA A 150 0.16 -5.63 12.82
CA ALA A 150 1.15 -4.88 13.59
C ALA A 150 1.25 -3.41 13.13
N GLY A 151 1.20 -3.15 11.82
CA GLY A 151 1.14 -1.80 11.26
C GLY A 151 -0.09 -1.00 11.72
N GLU A 152 -1.26 -1.62 11.85
CA GLU A 152 -2.46 -0.99 12.43
C GLU A 152 -2.23 -0.55 13.88
N LYS A 153 -1.59 -1.42 14.68
CA LYS A 153 -1.24 -1.10 16.08
C LYS A 153 -0.25 0.07 16.15
N PHE A 154 0.73 0.13 15.24
CA PHE A 154 1.63 1.29 15.14
C PHE A 154 0.87 2.56 14.75
N CYS A 155 -0.02 2.52 13.79
CA CYS A 155 -0.86 3.67 13.43
C CYS A 155 -1.65 4.21 14.64
N LYS A 156 -2.30 3.30 15.38
CA LYS A 156 -3.02 3.65 16.61
C LYS A 156 -2.08 4.27 17.64
N MET A 157 -0.91 3.68 17.87
CA MET A 157 0.08 4.18 18.83
C MET A 157 0.57 5.59 18.45
N TYR A 158 0.88 5.83 17.17
CA TYR A 158 1.33 7.16 16.72
C TYR A 158 0.24 8.22 16.85
N ARG A 159 -1.02 7.87 16.63
CA ARG A 159 -2.15 8.74 16.88
C ARG A 159 -2.28 9.09 18.37
N ASP A 160 -2.25 8.06 19.22
CA ASP A 160 -2.53 8.22 20.65
C ASP A 160 -1.38 8.92 21.41
N LEU A 161 -0.10 8.66 21.03
CA LEU A 161 1.06 9.24 21.70
C LEU A 161 1.52 10.56 21.09
N TYR A 162 1.40 10.72 19.79
CA TYR A 162 2.01 11.84 19.06
C TYR A 162 1.02 12.73 18.33
N GLY A 163 -0.27 12.40 18.35
CA GLY A 163 -1.30 13.19 17.70
C GLY A 163 -1.29 13.13 16.16
N LEU A 164 -0.54 12.18 15.56
CA LEU A 164 -0.57 11.99 14.11
C LEU A 164 -1.93 11.41 13.71
N GLU A 165 -2.73 12.14 12.93
CA GLU A 165 -3.99 11.63 12.46
C GLU A 165 -3.77 10.43 11.52
N THR A 166 -4.32 9.26 11.87
CA THR A 166 -4.18 8.03 11.09
C THR A 166 -5.53 7.45 10.71
N VAL A 167 -5.64 7.00 9.46
CA VAL A 167 -6.78 6.24 8.93
C VAL A 167 -6.29 4.88 8.45
N VAL A 168 -7.00 3.82 8.81
CA VAL A 168 -6.64 2.44 8.44
C VAL A 168 -7.76 1.84 7.60
N PHE A 169 -7.43 1.29 6.43
CA PHE A 169 -8.34 0.54 5.59
C PHE A 169 -7.97 -0.94 5.56
N ARG A 170 -8.90 -1.83 5.92
CA ARG A 170 -8.76 -3.28 5.74
C ARG A 170 -9.33 -3.67 4.37
N TYR A 171 -8.48 -3.69 3.35
CA TYR A 171 -8.90 -4.06 2.01
C TYR A 171 -9.24 -5.55 1.93
N PHE A 172 -10.34 -5.84 1.24
CA PHE A 172 -10.69 -7.17 0.75
C PHE A 172 -10.08 -7.39 -0.63
N ASN A 173 -10.83 -7.98 -1.57
CA ASN A 173 -10.34 -8.26 -2.91
C ASN A 173 -10.45 -7.03 -3.81
N VAL A 174 -9.34 -6.38 -4.07
CA VAL A 174 -9.29 -5.20 -4.96
C VAL A 174 -9.13 -5.65 -6.41
N PHE A 175 -9.88 -5.06 -7.31
CA PHE A 175 -9.80 -5.28 -8.76
C PHE A 175 -9.97 -3.96 -9.52
N GLY A 176 -9.55 -3.91 -10.78
CA GLY A 176 -9.66 -2.73 -11.61
C GLY A 176 -8.54 -2.61 -12.64
N ASN A 177 -8.43 -1.44 -13.26
CA ASN A 177 -7.37 -1.14 -14.21
C ASN A 177 -5.99 -1.37 -13.58
N ARG A 178 -5.03 -1.87 -14.37
CA ARG A 178 -3.66 -2.23 -13.91
C ARG A 178 -3.61 -3.38 -12.91
N SER A 179 -4.75 -4.09 -12.68
CA SER A 179 -4.74 -5.30 -11.85
C SER A 179 -3.86 -6.37 -12.52
N PRO A 180 -2.98 -7.06 -11.75
CA PRO A 180 -2.13 -8.11 -12.31
C PRO A 180 -2.97 -9.21 -12.97
N ALA A 181 -2.80 -9.39 -14.30
CA ALA A 181 -3.52 -10.42 -15.06
C ALA A 181 -2.67 -11.68 -15.32
N ARG A 182 -1.40 -11.69 -14.87
CA ARG A 182 -0.44 -12.78 -15.08
C ARG A 182 0.31 -13.10 -13.79
N GLY A 183 0.85 -14.33 -13.71
CA GLY A 183 1.62 -14.80 -12.57
C GLY A 183 0.79 -15.65 -11.60
N GLN A 184 1.48 -16.38 -10.74
CA GLN A 184 0.91 -17.37 -9.80
C GLN A 184 -0.14 -16.78 -8.83
N TYR A 185 -0.12 -15.46 -8.62
CA TYR A 185 -0.96 -14.75 -7.66
C TYR A 185 -1.84 -13.67 -8.30
N ALA A 186 -2.10 -13.80 -9.62
CA ALA A 186 -3.02 -12.91 -10.30
C ALA A 186 -4.44 -13.09 -9.72
N PRO A 187 -5.16 -11.99 -9.40
CA PRO A 187 -6.56 -12.08 -8.97
C PRO A 187 -7.42 -12.75 -10.04
N VAL A 188 -8.39 -13.54 -9.61
CA VAL A 188 -9.26 -14.31 -10.51
C VAL A 188 -9.94 -13.45 -11.57
N ILE A 189 -10.36 -12.24 -11.22
CA ILE A 189 -10.98 -11.28 -12.16
C ILE A 189 -10.00 -10.89 -13.28
N GLY A 190 -8.73 -10.61 -12.97
CA GLY A 190 -7.71 -10.30 -13.97
C GLY A 190 -7.42 -11.49 -14.89
N ILE A 191 -7.45 -12.72 -14.36
CA ILE A 191 -7.32 -13.94 -15.15
C ILE A 191 -8.50 -14.09 -16.11
N PHE A 192 -9.73 -13.92 -15.62
CA PHE A 192 -10.95 -14.02 -16.42
C PHE A 192 -10.99 -12.99 -17.53
N GLN A 193 -10.65 -11.74 -17.25
CA GLN A 193 -10.60 -10.70 -18.26
C GLN A 193 -9.63 -11.07 -19.39
N ARG A 194 -8.41 -11.48 -19.03
CA ARG A 194 -7.40 -11.93 -20.01
C ARG A 194 -7.88 -13.12 -20.86
N GLN A 195 -8.54 -14.10 -20.25
CA GLN A 195 -9.06 -15.27 -20.96
C GLN A 195 -10.17 -14.85 -21.92
N LYS A 196 -11.08 -13.97 -21.48
CA LYS A 196 -12.13 -13.39 -22.33
C LYS A 196 -11.51 -12.68 -23.54
N ASP A 197 -10.54 -11.79 -23.32
CA ASP A 197 -9.88 -11.03 -24.37
C ASP A 197 -9.13 -11.93 -25.38
N ALA A 198 -8.65 -13.08 -24.92
CA ALA A 198 -8.01 -14.11 -25.73
C ALA A 198 -9.00 -15.10 -26.40
N GLY A 199 -10.31 -14.94 -26.19
CA GLY A 199 -11.33 -15.87 -26.69
C GLY A 199 -11.28 -17.26 -26.07
N LEU A 200 -10.68 -17.39 -24.86
CA LEU A 200 -10.53 -18.66 -24.16
C LEU A 200 -11.72 -18.94 -23.24
N SER A 201 -12.05 -20.22 -23.07
CA SER A 201 -13.07 -20.64 -22.13
C SER A 201 -12.64 -20.38 -20.68
N LEU A 202 -13.58 -19.93 -19.83
CA LEU A 202 -13.36 -19.74 -18.40
C LEU A 202 -13.36 -21.06 -17.60
N ILE A 203 -13.66 -22.19 -18.25
CA ILE A 203 -13.76 -23.51 -17.60
C ILE A 203 -12.37 -24.13 -17.33
N HIS A 204 -11.34 -23.67 -18.01
CA HIS A 204 -9.97 -24.20 -17.90
C HIS A 204 -9.07 -23.27 -17.08
N ILE A 205 -9.44 -23.06 -15.84
CA ILE A 205 -8.62 -22.32 -14.85
C ILE A 205 -7.80 -23.33 -14.04
#